data_b5fc3fad2bdbe8d7eef74201395dacfd
#
_entry.id   b5fc3fad2bdbe8d7eef74201395dacfd
#
_cell.length_a   1.000
_cell.length_b   1.000
_cell.length_c   1.000
_cell.angle_alpha   90.00
_cell.angle_beta   90.00
_cell.angle_gamma   90.00
#
_symmetry.space_group_name_H-M   'P 1'
#
loop_
_entity.id
_entity.type
_entity.pdbx_description
1 polymer ?
#
loop_
_entity_poly.entity_id
_entity_poly.type
_entity_poly.pdbx_seq_one_letter_code
_entity_poly.pdbx_strand_id
1 'polypeptide(L)'
;MVKAEMNTRMASILSAADVQQLIHQTELEAGLDSLLGDGVIEQSGVWLLRAMLPEGFNADLAVSQSFDRTDVECSANHVHVEEFVDASRCWSSLQIVSQGHAFAQRLVVLLESMGAFEIILSFHEGADAGGCIVTFHLIRPGEEWLAPDLEGYEEDAILVLRTAVEQNPE
;
A
#
# COMPACT_ATOMS: atom_id res chain seq x y z
N MET A 1 13.81 9.93 5.14
CA MET A 1 12.89 10.09 6.32
C MET A 1 11.49 9.74 5.86
N VAL A 2 10.77 8.85 6.59
CA VAL A 2 9.39 8.47 6.27
C VAL A 2 8.43 9.32 7.10
N LYS A 3 7.43 9.92 6.46
CA LYS A 3 6.33 10.62 7.13
C LYS A 3 5.12 9.69 7.17
N ALA A 4 4.52 9.49 8.33
CA ALA A 4 3.29 8.74 8.50
C ALA A 4 2.14 9.70 8.86
N GLU A 5 0.96 9.46 8.27
CA GLU A 5 -0.30 10.14 8.53
C GLU A 5 -1.41 9.10 8.57
N MET A 6 -2.39 9.25 9.45
CA MET A 6 -3.48 8.28 9.56
C MET A 6 -4.73 8.96 10.13
N ASN A 7 -5.91 8.41 9.80
CA ASN A 7 -7.15 8.85 10.42
C ASN A 7 -7.32 8.27 11.84
N THR A 8 -8.27 8.82 12.58
CA THR A 8 -8.57 8.41 13.97
C THR A 8 -8.91 6.92 14.08
N ARG A 9 -9.57 6.35 13.07
CA ARG A 9 -9.94 4.93 13.04
C ARG A 9 -8.70 4.02 12.98
N MET A 10 -7.76 4.31 12.07
CA MET A 10 -6.49 3.57 11.98
C MET A 10 -5.64 3.77 13.24
N ALA A 11 -5.57 5.00 13.77
CA ALA A 11 -4.85 5.28 15.01
C ALA A 11 -5.39 4.46 16.17
N SER A 12 -6.71 4.29 16.27
CA SER A 12 -7.35 3.45 17.29
C SER A 12 -6.95 1.98 17.14
N ILE A 13 -6.97 1.43 15.93
CA ILE A 13 -6.57 0.05 15.65
C ILE A 13 -5.09 -0.16 16.00
N LEU A 14 -4.21 0.67 15.49
CA LEU A 14 -2.76 0.50 15.66
C LEU A 14 -2.27 0.78 17.08
N SER A 15 -3.02 1.55 17.90
CA SER A 15 -2.65 1.80 19.31
C SER A 15 -3.09 0.70 20.27
N ALA A 16 -3.94 -0.24 19.86
CA ALA A 16 -4.36 -1.36 20.70
C ALA A 16 -3.15 -2.26 21.04
N ALA A 17 -3.02 -2.64 22.31
CA ALA A 17 -1.83 -3.36 22.82
C ALA A 17 -1.61 -4.71 22.14
N ASP A 18 -2.68 -5.44 21.83
CA ASP A 18 -2.66 -6.71 21.09
C ASP A 18 -2.20 -6.51 19.64
N VAL A 19 -2.61 -5.44 18.98
CA VAL A 19 -2.17 -5.09 17.61
C VAL A 19 -0.70 -4.69 17.61
N GLN A 20 -0.24 -3.89 18.57
CA GLN A 20 1.17 -3.54 18.71
C GLN A 20 2.03 -4.81 18.91
N GLN A 21 1.58 -5.75 19.71
CA GLN A 21 2.28 -7.02 19.87
C GLN A 21 2.31 -7.84 18.58
N LEU A 22 1.18 -7.90 17.84
CA LEU A 22 1.12 -8.57 16.54
C LEU A 22 2.09 -7.94 15.55
N ILE A 23 2.08 -6.62 15.37
CA ILE A 23 2.97 -5.90 14.46
C ILE A 23 4.44 -6.23 14.74
N HIS A 24 4.85 -6.25 16.02
CA HIS A 24 6.23 -6.56 16.40
C HIS A 24 6.64 -8.02 16.14
N GLN A 25 5.70 -8.94 16.09
CA GLN A 25 5.91 -10.37 15.91
C GLN A 25 5.59 -10.86 14.50
N THR A 26 5.01 -9.98 13.65
CA THR A 26 4.58 -10.37 12.31
C THR A 26 5.78 -10.56 11.40
N GLU A 27 5.99 -11.80 10.99
CA GLU A 27 6.77 -12.12 9.79
C GLU A 27 5.84 -11.99 8.58
N LEU A 28 6.35 -11.42 7.50
CA LEU A 28 5.57 -11.25 6.28
C LEU A 28 5.27 -12.62 5.66
N GLU A 29 4.01 -12.87 5.34
CA GLU A 29 3.57 -14.11 4.68
C GLU A 29 4.26 -14.28 3.32
N ALA A 30 4.58 -15.53 2.97
CA ALA A 30 5.38 -15.85 1.80
C ALA A 30 4.76 -15.35 0.49
N GLY A 31 3.44 -15.30 0.37
CA GLY A 31 2.75 -14.74 -0.79
C GLY A 31 3.02 -13.25 -0.95
N LEU A 32 2.93 -12.47 0.13
CA LEU A 32 3.23 -11.04 0.13
C LEU A 32 4.73 -10.77 -0.09
N ASP A 33 5.62 -11.56 0.53
CA ASP A 33 7.06 -11.42 0.32
C ASP A 33 7.45 -11.72 -1.13
N SER A 34 6.79 -12.67 -1.77
CA SER A 34 6.98 -12.99 -3.20
C SER A 34 6.62 -11.81 -4.12
N LEU A 35 5.56 -11.04 -3.81
CA LEU A 35 5.23 -9.84 -4.59
C LEU A 35 6.36 -8.81 -4.59
N LEU A 36 7.06 -8.67 -3.47
CA LEU A 36 8.21 -7.77 -3.34
C LEU A 36 9.46 -8.33 -4.02
N GLY A 37 9.61 -9.66 -4.06
CA GLY A 37 10.75 -10.34 -4.64
C GLY A 37 10.95 -10.06 -6.13
N ASP A 38 9.87 -9.89 -6.89
CA ASP A 38 9.91 -9.52 -8.31
C ASP A 38 10.19 -8.02 -8.54
N GLY A 39 10.13 -7.23 -7.47
CA GLY A 39 10.46 -5.81 -7.47
C GLY A 39 9.42 -4.92 -8.14
N VAL A 40 9.82 -3.65 -8.28
CA VAL A 40 9.03 -2.60 -8.93
C VAL A 40 9.70 -2.22 -10.24
N ILE A 41 8.90 -1.95 -11.26
CA ILE A 41 9.38 -1.47 -12.57
C ILE A 41 8.76 -0.12 -12.91
N GLU A 42 9.49 0.68 -13.66
CA GLU A 42 8.97 1.92 -14.26
C GLU A 42 8.69 1.68 -15.74
N GLN A 43 7.48 2.00 -16.18
CA GLN A 43 7.06 1.96 -17.60
C GLN A 43 6.18 3.17 -17.92
N SER A 44 6.53 3.94 -18.93
CA SER A 44 5.74 5.11 -19.39
C SER A 44 5.45 6.15 -18.28
N GLY A 45 6.37 6.27 -17.33
CA GLY A 45 6.27 7.18 -16.19
C GLY A 45 5.35 6.70 -15.06
N VAL A 46 4.95 5.42 -15.07
CA VAL A 46 4.23 4.76 -13.96
C VAL A 46 5.07 3.68 -13.31
N TRP A 47 4.97 3.54 -11.98
CA TRP A 47 5.71 2.61 -11.15
C TRP A 47 4.81 1.47 -10.70
N LEU A 48 5.19 0.24 -11.02
CA LEU A 48 4.31 -0.93 -10.96
C LEU A 48 5.00 -2.10 -10.26
N LEU A 49 4.29 -2.79 -9.35
CA LEU A 49 4.70 -4.10 -8.84
C LEU A 49 4.70 -5.12 -9.97
N ARG A 50 5.88 -5.61 -10.33
CA ARG A 50 6.02 -6.54 -11.46
C ARG A 50 5.14 -7.78 -11.33
N ALA A 51 5.07 -8.35 -10.12
CA ALA A 51 4.29 -9.54 -9.83
C ALA A 51 2.77 -9.37 -10.00
N MET A 52 2.26 -8.13 -9.96
CA MET A 52 0.83 -7.83 -10.11
C MET A 52 0.41 -7.63 -11.58
N LEU A 53 1.36 -7.52 -12.50
CA LEU A 53 1.03 -7.19 -13.88
C LEU A 53 0.56 -8.42 -14.66
N PRO A 54 -0.59 -8.34 -15.35
CA PRO A 54 -1.02 -9.40 -16.25
C PRO A 54 -0.07 -9.53 -17.44
N GLU A 55 -0.04 -10.72 -18.04
CA GLU A 55 0.71 -10.94 -19.27
C GLU A 55 0.26 -9.98 -20.38
N GLY A 56 1.22 -9.32 -21.03
CA GLY A 56 0.95 -8.34 -22.09
C GLY A 56 0.46 -6.99 -21.59
N PHE A 57 0.61 -6.66 -20.31
CA PHE A 57 0.29 -5.33 -19.81
C PHE A 57 0.96 -4.23 -20.64
N ASN A 58 0.20 -3.21 -21.02
CA ASN A 58 0.65 -2.08 -21.79
C ASN A 58 0.44 -0.77 -21.03
N ALA A 59 1.51 -0.22 -20.48
CA ALA A 59 1.46 0.98 -19.66
C ALA A 59 1.01 2.22 -20.46
N ASP A 60 1.42 2.38 -21.72
CA ASP A 60 0.98 3.51 -22.56
C ASP A 60 -0.53 3.49 -22.78
N LEU A 61 -1.09 2.31 -23.05
CA LEU A 61 -2.52 2.14 -23.20
C LEU A 61 -3.25 2.44 -21.88
N ALA A 62 -2.77 1.90 -20.76
CA ALA A 62 -3.35 2.16 -19.45
C ALA A 62 -3.36 3.65 -19.11
N VAL A 63 -2.25 4.36 -19.28
CA VAL A 63 -2.16 5.82 -19.08
C VAL A 63 -3.11 6.58 -20.00
N SER A 64 -3.27 6.16 -21.26
CA SER A 64 -4.18 6.82 -22.19
C SER A 64 -5.67 6.66 -21.85
N GLN A 65 -6.03 5.66 -21.05
CA GLN A 65 -7.41 5.32 -20.68
C GLN A 65 -7.77 5.71 -19.25
N SER A 66 -6.81 6.12 -18.43
CA SER A 66 -6.98 6.53 -17.04
C SER A 66 -7.03 8.04 -16.88
N PHE A 67 -7.45 8.51 -15.73
CA PHE A 67 -7.55 9.94 -15.42
C PHE A 67 -6.15 10.58 -15.37
N ASP A 68 -5.22 9.94 -14.68
CA ASP A 68 -3.80 10.33 -14.59
C ASP A 68 -2.91 9.11 -14.32
N ARG A 69 -1.61 9.33 -14.08
CA ARG A 69 -0.66 8.24 -13.77
C ARG A 69 -0.87 7.64 -12.39
N THR A 70 -1.30 8.45 -11.44
CA THR A 70 -1.63 8.02 -10.07
C THR A 70 -2.78 7.02 -10.09
N ASP A 71 -3.83 7.26 -10.91
CA ASP A 71 -4.94 6.32 -11.12
C ASP A 71 -4.45 4.96 -11.66
N VAL A 72 -3.54 4.96 -12.63
CA VAL A 72 -2.94 3.72 -13.16
C VAL A 72 -2.17 2.97 -12.08
N GLU A 73 -1.30 3.68 -11.34
CA GLU A 73 -0.46 3.08 -10.31
C GLU A 73 -1.30 2.49 -9.17
N CYS A 74 -2.26 3.25 -8.64
CA CYS A 74 -3.11 2.78 -7.55
C CYS A 74 -3.99 1.59 -7.96
N SER A 75 -4.47 1.58 -9.20
CA SER A 75 -5.28 0.47 -9.72
C SER A 75 -4.43 -0.79 -10.00
N ALA A 76 -3.23 -0.64 -10.57
CA ALA A 76 -2.37 -1.77 -10.91
C ALA A 76 -1.63 -2.34 -9.68
N ASN A 77 -1.31 -1.50 -8.69
CA ASN A 77 -0.65 -1.86 -7.44
C ASN A 77 -1.63 -2.21 -6.31
N HIS A 78 -2.86 -2.52 -6.62
CA HIS A 78 -3.95 -2.76 -5.67
C HIS A 78 -3.86 -4.17 -5.07
N VAL A 79 -3.19 -4.30 -3.93
CA VAL A 79 -2.94 -5.59 -3.26
C VAL A 79 -4.00 -5.85 -2.19
N HIS A 80 -4.88 -6.81 -2.41
CA HIS A 80 -5.75 -7.37 -1.39
C HIS A 80 -4.96 -8.35 -0.54
N VAL A 81 -4.63 -7.97 0.69
CA VAL A 81 -3.73 -8.73 1.57
C VAL A 81 -4.23 -10.15 1.80
N GLU A 82 -5.53 -10.34 1.91
CA GLU A 82 -6.19 -11.62 2.13
C GLU A 82 -5.92 -12.65 1.02
N GLU A 83 -5.65 -12.20 -0.19
CA GLU A 83 -5.40 -13.08 -1.34
C GLU A 83 -3.98 -13.67 -1.32
N PHE A 84 -3.07 -13.10 -0.51
CA PHE A 84 -1.65 -13.45 -0.48
C PHE A 84 -1.20 -14.07 0.84
N VAL A 85 -2.11 -14.34 1.77
CA VAL A 85 -1.83 -15.06 3.01
C VAL A 85 -2.26 -16.52 2.89
N ASP A 86 -1.71 -17.39 3.74
CA ASP A 86 -2.02 -18.84 3.71
C ASP A 86 -3.51 -19.09 3.97
N ALA A 87 -4.24 -19.47 2.91
CA ALA A 87 -5.68 -19.74 2.95
C ALA A 87 -6.05 -20.96 3.83
N SER A 88 -5.09 -21.80 4.22
CA SER A 88 -5.33 -22.93 5.14
C SER A 88 -5.47 -22.52 6.61
N ARG A 89 -5.09 -21.27 6.93
CA ARG A 89 -5.16 -20.71 8.28
C ARG A 89 -6.40 -19.83 8.43
N CYS A 90 -6.94 -19.79 9.65
CA CYS A 90 -7.97 -18.81 10.02
C CYS A 90 -7.27 -17.50 10.42
N TRP A 91 -7.48 -16.46 9.67
CA TRP A 91 -6.95 -15.13 9.92
C TRP A 91 -7.99 -14.26 10.60
N SER A 92 -7.63 -13.61 11.71
CA SER A 92 -8.43 -12.52 12.25
C SER A 92 -8.16 -11.23 11.48
N SER A 93 -9.13 -10.31 11.52
CA SER A 93 -8.97 -8.98 10.91
C SER A 93 -7.70 -8.26 11.37
N LEU A 94 -7.36 -8.36 12.66
CA LEU A 94 -6.15 -7.73 13.22
C LEU A 94 -4.86 -8.37 12.69
N GLN A 95 -4.85 -9.68 12.46
CA GLN A 95 -3.70 -10.37 11.84
C GLN A 95 -3.54 -9.93 10.38
N ILE A 96 -4.63 -9.79 9.63
CA ILE A 96 -4.61 -9.28 8.25
C ILE A 96 -4.09 -7.85 8.20
N VAL A 97 -4.58 -6.95 9.07
CA VAL A 97 -4.05 -5.58 9.17
C VAL A 97 -2.56 -5.58 9.52
N SER A 98 -2.12 -6.47 10.41
CA SER A 98 -0.69 -6.59 10.75
C SER A 98 0.16 -7.03 9.57
N GLN A 99 -0.34 -7.93 8.71
CA GLN A 99 0.32 -8.33 7.45
C GLN A 99 0.36 -7.16 6.45
N GLY A 100 -0.75 -6.42 6.29
CA GLY A 100 -0.81 -5.23 5.45
C GLY A 100 0.17 -4.15 5.92
N HIS A 101 0.25 -3.92 7.24
CA HIS A 101 1.22 -2.99 7.81
C HIS A 101 2.67 -3.43 7.56
N ALA A 102 3.01 -4.70 7.77
CA ALA A 102 4.34 -5.24 7.50
C ALA A 102 4.69 -5.11 6.00
N PHE A 103 3.74 -5.40 5.11
CA PHE A 103 3.92 -5.25 3.66
C PHE A 103 4.16 -3.79 3.26
N ALA A 104 3.36 -2.84 3.80
CA ALA A 104 3.54 -1.41 3.55
C ALA A 104 4.92 -0.91 4.02
N GLN A 105 5.41 -1.36 5.18
CA GLN A 105 6.75 -1.03 5.66
C GLN A 105 7.86 -1.59 4.75
N ARG A 106 7.69 -2.79 4.21
CA ARG A 106 8.65 -3.37 3.24
C ARG A 106 8.63 -2.61 1.91
N LEU A 107 7.45 -2.14 1.44
CA LEU A 107 7.35 -1.26 0.29
C LEU A 107 8.09 0.07 0.51
N VAL A 108 8.00 0.67 1.69
CA VAL A 108 8.78 1.87 2.03
C VAL A 108 10.26 1.62 1.80
N VAL A 109 10.81 0.54 2.35
CA VAL A 109 12.24 0.19 2.20
C VAL A 109 12.61 -0.03 0.73
N LEU A 110 11.73 -0.67 -0.04
CA LEU A 110 11.95 -0.92 -1.47
C LEU A 110 11.97 0.37 -2.29
N LEU A 111 11.06 1.31 -1.98
CA LEU A 111 10.79 2.50 -2.80
C LEU A 111 11.61 3.75 -2.38
N GLU A 112 12.13 3.81 -1.14
CA GLU A 112 12.76 5.03 -0.58
C GLU A 112 13.96 5.55 -1.38
N SER A 113 14.66 4.66 -2.11
CA SER A 113 15.78 5.06 -2.97
C SER A 113 15.36 5.40 -4.40
N MET A 114 14.11 5.16 -4.79
CA MET A 114 13.62 5.31 -6.16
C MET A 114 12.91 6.64 -6.40
N GLY A 115 12.35 7.25 -5.35
CA GLY A 115 11.62 8.51 -5.45
C GLY A 115 10.79 8.86 -4.23
N ALA A 116 9.96 9.89 -4.36
CA ALA A 116 8.95 10.23 -3.37
C ALA A 116 7.66 9.48 -3.68
N PHE A 117 7.34 8.49 -2.86
CA PHE A 117 6.13 7.66 -3.02
C PHE A 117 5.17 7.86 -1.86
N GLU A 118 3.90 7.70 -2.15
CA GLU A 118 2.84 7.53 -1.17
C GLU A 118 2.40 6.06 -1.18
N ILE A 119 2.48 5.41 0.00
CA ILE A 119 2.02 4.05 0.23
C ILE A 119 0.80 4.15 1.13
N ILE A 120 -0.30 3.57 0.70
CA ILE A 120 -1.60 3.65 1.36
C ILE A 120 -2.00 2.26 1.82
N LEU A 121 -2.26 2.13 3.11
CA LEU A 121 -2.94 0.96 3.69
C LEU A 121 -4.34 1.41 4.07
N SER A 122 -5.34 0.74 3.54
CA SER A 122 -6.74 0.89 3.95
C SER A 122 -7.28 -0.42 4.51
N PHE A 123 -8.11 -0.31 5.55
CA PHE A 123 -8.77 -1.45 6.15
C PHE A 123 -10.23 -1.11 6.42
N HIS A 124 -11.11 -1.94 5.88
CA HIS A 124 -12.55 -1.88 6.11
C HIS A 124 -13.00 -3.07 6.95
N GLU A 125 -13.67 -2.81 8.07
CA GLU A 125 -14.16 -3.83 8.99
C GLU A 125 -15.57 -4.27 8.58
N GLY A 126 -15.72 -5.49 8.07
CA GLY A 126 -17.03 -6.06 7.69
C GLY A 126 -16.90 -7.18 6.65
N ALA A 127 -17.85 -8.14 6.70
CA ALA A 127 -17.83 -9.35 5.87
C ALA A 127 -18.02 -9.10 4.36
N ASP A 128 -18.55 -7.93 3.97
CA ASP A 128 -18.92 -7.62 2.59
C ASP A 128 -18.08 -6.52 1.94
N ALA A 129 -17.04 -6.04 2.61
CA ALA A 129 -16.37 -4.82 2.21
C ALA A 129 -14.83 -4.93 2.22
N GLY A 130 -14.27 -5.68 1.36
CA GLY A 130 -12.93 -5.47 0.82
C GLY A 130 -11.70 -5.66 1.72
N GLY A 131 -11.80 -5.93 3.00
CA GLY A 131 -10.65 -6.31 3.84
C GLY A 131 -9.51 -5.28 3.93
N CYS A 132 -8.28 -5.74 3.85
CA CYS A 132 -7.06 -4.93 3.95
C CYS A 132 -6.43 -4.75 2.57
N ILE A 133 -6.29 -3.51 2.14
CA ILE A 133 -5.70 -3.16 0.84
C ILE A 133 -4.44 -2.34 1.06
N VAL A 134 -3.38 -2.67 0.31
CA VAL A 134 -2.18 -1.85 0.20
C VAL A 134 -1.98 -1.46 -1.25
N THR A 135 -1.79 -0.16 -1.50
CA THR A 135 -1.44 0.36 -2.81
C THR A 135 -0.36 1.43 -2.68
N PHE A 136 0.26 1.82 -3.79
CA PHE A 136 1.21 2.93 -3.79
C PHE A 136 1.25 3.64 -5.14
N HIS A 137 1.71 4.89 -5.12
CA HIS A 137 1.98 5.67 -6.30
C HIS A 137 3.16 6.64 -6.09
N LEU A 138 3.77 7.10 -7.18
CA LEU A 138 4.73 8.20 -7.15
C LEU A 138 3.99 9.51 -6.85
N ILE A 139 4.51 10.33 -5.94
CA ILE A 139 3.94 11.64 -5.62
C ILE A 139 4.23 12.60 -6.78
N ARG A 140 3.16 13.14 -7.39
CA ARG A 140 3.22 14.11 -8.50
C ARG A 140 2.41 15.34 -8.18
N PRO A 141 2.87 16.55 -8.59
CA PRO A 141 2.08 17.77 -8.42
C PRO A 141 0.75 17.70 -9.16
N GLY A 142 -0.35 17.89 -8.45
CA GLY A 142 -1.70 17.93 -9.03
C GLY A 142 -2.32 16.56 -9.30
N GLU A 143 -1.67 15.48 -8.92
CA GLU A 143 -2.23 14.12 -8.94
C GLU A 143 -2.40 13.66 -7.50
N GLU A 144 -3.62 13.28 -7.10
CA GLU A 144 -3.96 12.84 -5.75
C GLU A 144 -4.88 11.62 -5.82
N TRP A 145 -4.61 10.59 -5.02
CA TRP A 145 -5.48 9.42 -4.90
C TRP A 145 -6.50 9.57 -3.76
N LEU A 146 -6.04 10.08 -2.63
CA LEU A 146 -6.89 10.34 -1.46
C LEU A 146 -7.19 11.83 -1.32
N ALA A 147 -8.37 12.14 -0.80
CA ALA A 147 -8.64 13.48 -0.32
C ALA A 147 -7.68 13.86 0.82
N PRO A 148 -7.25 15.14 0.93
CA PRO A 148 -6.31 15.57 1.97
C PRO A 148 -6.83 15.35 3.41
N ASP A 149 -8.15 15.40 3.60
CA ASP A 149 -8.78 15.12 4.89
C ASP A 149 -9.10 13.63 5.00
N LEU A 150 -8.22 12.88 5.67
CA LEU A 150 -8.40 11.45 5.90
C LEU A 150 -9.57 11.11 6.84
N GLU A 151 -10.03 12.05 7.68
CA GLU A 151 -11.18 11.83 8.56
C GLU A 151 -12.50 11.76 7.78
N GLY A 152 -12.54 12.26 6.55
CA GLY A 152 -13.68 12.11 5.64
C GLY A 152 -13.96 10.65 5.20
N TYR A 153 -13.01 9.73 5.40
CA TYR A 153 -13.17 8.29 5.17
C TYR A 153 -13.70 7.60 6.42
N GLU A 154 -14.99 7.84 6.73
CA GLU A 154 -15.60 7.42 8.01
C GLU A 154 -15.67 5.90 8.20
N GLU A 155 -15.74 5.12 7.12
CA GLU A 155 -15.86 3.65 7.17
C GLU A 155 -14.51 2.93 7.07
N ASP A 156 -13.48 3.60 6.58
CA ASP A 156 -12.16 3.03 6.34
C ASP A 156 -11.13 3.51 7.36
N ALA A 157 -10.35 2.58 7.91
CA ALA A 157 -9.13 2.89 8.62
C ALA A 157 -8.01 3.09 7.61
N ILE A 158 -7.38 4.30 7.58
CA ILE A 158 -6.40 4.66 6.57
C ILE A 158 -5.08 5.06 7.23
N LEU A 159 -3.98 4.46 6.74
CA LEU A 159 -2.60 4.85 7.00
C LEU A 159 -1.93 5.23 5.69
N VAL A 160 -1.28 6.36 5.67
CA VAL A 160 -0.46 6.87 4.56
C VAL A 160 0.98 6.98 5.01
N LEU A 161 1.88 6.32 4.28
CA LEU A 161 3.32 6.42 4.47
C LEU A 161 3.94 7.13 3.26
N ARG A 162 4.72 8.19 3.49
CA ARG A 162 5.40 8.93 2.42
C ARG A 162 6.90 8.77 2.54
N THR A 163 7.52 8.29 1.47
CA THR A 163 8.99 8.31 1.34
C THR A 163 9.42 9.73 0.93
N ALA A 164 10.57 10.19 1.44
CA ALA A 164 11.16 11.44 1.00
C ALA A 164 12.41 11.14 0.19
N VAL A 165 12.59 11.83 -0.93
CA VAL A 165 13.89 11.85 -1.60
C VAL A 165 14.87 12.54 -0.66
N GLU A 166 15.95 11.86 -0.26
CA GLU A 166 17.07 12.55 0.35
C GLU A 166 17.62 13.53 -0.69
N GLN A 167 17.34 14.81 -0.49
CA GLN A 167 18.07 15.84 -1.22
C GLN A 167 19.51 15.77 -0.69
N ASN A 168 20.40 15.13 -1.45
CA ASN A 168 21.83 15.29 -1.22
C ASN A 168 22.13 16.79 -1.37
N PRO A 169 22.56 17.50 -0.32
CA PRO A 169 23.03 18.87 -0.49
C PRO A 169 24.30 18.82 -1.33
N GLU A 170 24.25 19.46 -2.50
CA GLU A 170 25.44 19.78 -3.28
C GLU A 170 26.40 20.67 -2.48
#